data_ad5386aa6a1e7ce5ba21f99e537a1493
#
_entry.id   ad5386aa6a1e7ce5ba21f99e537a1493
#
_cell.length_a   1.000
_cell.length_b   1.000
_cell.length_c   1.000
_cell.angle_alpha   90.00
_cell.angle_beta   90.00
_cell.angle_gamma   90.00
#
_symmetry.space_group_name_H-M   'P 1'
#
loop_
_entity.id
_entity.type
_entity.pdbx_description
1 polymer ?
#
loop_
_entity_poly.entity_id
_entity_poly.type
_entity_poly.pdbx_seq_one_letter_code
_entity_poly.pdbx_strand_id
1 'polypeptide(L)'
;VAVVGVGSFGRNHARVYHELQKQGGGVELVAVVDSDTTQAQAVASQFGCSALATVEDLFGRVEAASVAVPTIHHREAAAALMAAGIDVLIEKPLASTLAEADELISLANANQRIVQVGHLERFNPAVRATIPLITQPMFFEVHRLSVFSPRSLDVDVVLDLMIHDIDVVLSFVKSQLKEIRAVGLPVVTEKVDIANVRMEFESGCVANLTASRISTERVRKMRFFQPKEYVSIDYGRQDVFQIRVTQEEKFSLHNLMTFAETPSTLPIPGVSLTRPKVEAEEPLRAELKSFLHAVRHRSKPVVSLDDGRHALAAALSILSAIEEHTKRAHLHSL
;
A
#
# COMPACT_ATOMS: atom_id res chain seq x y z
N VAL A 1 8.63 -15.61 15.40
CA VAL A 1 8.87 -14.50 14.46
C VAL A 1 9.77 -13.45 15.07
N ALA A 2 10.39 -12.60 14.22
CA ALA A 2 11.14 -11.43 14.64
C ALA A 2 10.74 -10.19 13.83
N VAL A 3 11.18 -9.03 14.33
CA VAL A 3 11.07 -7.74 13.59
C VAL A 3 12.46 -7.13 13.47
N VAL A 4 12.88 -6.82 12.25
CA VAL A 4 14.15 -6.19 11.91
C VAL A 4 13.89 -4.72 11.56
N GLY A 5 14.48 -3.81 12.32
CA GLY A 5 14.16 -2.39 12.34
C GLY A 5 12.95 -2.12 13.23
N VAL A 6 13.15 -1.49 14.40
CA VAL A 6 12.06 -1.16 15.33
C VAL A 6 11.89 0.34 15.52
N GLY A 7 12.10 1.09 14.45
CA GLY A 7 11.66 2.46 14.32
C GLY A 7 10.13 2.59 14.45
N SER A 8 9.58 3.74 14.05
CA SER A 8 8.15 4.04 14.21
C SER A 8 7.24 2.95 13.63
N PHE A 9 7.57 2.37 12.48
CA PHE A 9 6.72 1.38 11.82
C PHE A 9 6.98 -0.04 12.34
N GLY A 10 8.23 -0.47 12.47
CA GLY A 10 8.56 -1.80 12.99
C GLY A 10 8.11 -2.03 14.42
N ARG A 11 8.07 -0.98 15.26
CA ARG A 11 7.46 -1.07 16.58
C ARG A 11 5.97 -1.45 16.51
N ASN A 12 5.24 -1.02 15.49
CA ASN A 12 3.85 -1.44 15.28
C ASN A 12 3.76 -2.91 14.87
N HIS A 13 4.71 -3.43 14.06
CA HIS A 13 4.80 -4.85 13.77
C HIS A 13 5.01 -5.67 15.04
N ALA A 14 5.97 -5.27 15.87
CA ALA A 14 6.22 -5.94 17.16
C ALA A 14 4.99 -5.93 18.07
N ARG A 15 4.27 -4.79 18.15
CA ARG A 15 3.01 -4.68 18.89
C ARG A 15 1.98 -5.70 18.38
N VAL A 16 1.75 -5.74 17.09
CA VAL A 16 0.72 -6.62 16.50
C VAL A 16 1.09 -8.09 16.67
N TYR A 17 2.35 -8.49 16.47
CA TYR A 17 2.78 -9.86 16.74
C TYR A 17 2.60 -10.24 18.21
N HIS A 18 2.95 -9.36 19.15
CA HIS A 18 2.73 -9.56 20.57
C HIS A 18 1.23 -9.71 20.93
N GLU A 19 0.36 -8.90 20.31
CA GLU A 19 -1.10 -9.03 20.48
C GLU A 19 -1.63 -10.36 19.93
N LEU A 20 -1.15 -10.79 18.76
CA LEU A 20 -1.50 -12.09 18.16
C LEU A 20 -1.02 -13.26 19.04
N GLN A 21 0.18 -13.16 19.61
CA GLN A 21 0.71 -14.15 20.57
C GLN A 21 -0.21 -14.27 21.78
N LYS A 22 -0.59 -13.15 22.41
CA LYS A 22 -1.49 -13.15 23.58
C LYS A 22 -2.88 -13.73 23.30
N GLN A 23 -3.35 -13.63 22.07
CA GLN A 23 -4.65 -14.19 21.65
C GLN A 23 -4.57 -15.68 21.26
N GLY A 24 -3.45 -16.33 21.45
CA GLY A 24 -3.27 -17.74 21.07
C GLY A 24 -3.17 -17.94 19.56
N GLY A 25 -2.71 -16.93 18.81
CA GLY A 25 -2.58 -16.95 17.34
C GLY A 25 -1.52 -17.91 16.80
N GLY A 26 -0.92 -18.75 17.65
CA GLY A 26 0.12 -19.72 17.26
C GLY A 26 1.40 -19.04 16.74
N VAL A 27 1.68 -17.82 17.16
CA VAL A 27 2.88 -17.03 16.83
C VAL A 27 3.55 -16.57 18.12
N GLU A 28 4.88 -16.55 18.12
CA GLU A 28 5.69 -16.02 19.21
C GLU A 28 6.61 -14.94 18.67
N LEU A 29 6.59 -13.76 19.30
CA LEU A 29 7.56 -12.69 19.05
C LEU A 29 8.84 -13.02 19.84
N VAL A 30 9.81 -13.62 19.18
CA VAL A 30 11.06 -14.10 19.80
C VAL A 30 12.04 -12.95 20.03
N ALA A 31 12.19 -12.08 19.02
CA ALA A 31 13.20 -11.03 19.08
C ALA A 31 12.82 -9.81 18.22
N VAL A 32 13.45 -8.70 18.57
CA VAL A 32 13.55 -7.51 17.72
C VAL A 32 15.02 -7.19 17.47
N VAL A 33 15.32 -6.69 16.28
CA VAL A 33 16.68 -6.33 15.83
C VAL A 33 16.68 -4.86 15.45
N ASP A 34 17.63 -4.11 15.97
CA ASP A 34 17.90 -2.73 15.53
C ASP A 34 19.38 -2.38 15.78
N SER A 35 19.97 -1.61 14.87
CA SER A 35 21.32 -1.08 15.05
C SER A 35 21.43 -0.09 16.22
N ASP A 36 20.33 0.59 16.53
CA ASP A 36 20.19 1.33 17.80
C ASP A 36 19.79 0.36 18.92
N THR A 37 20.79 -0.09 19.66
CA THR A 37 20.63 -1.04 20.77
C THR A 37 19.71 -0.50 21.87
N THR A 38 19.68 0.80 22.10
CA THR A 38 18.79 1.44 23.08
C THR A 38 17.33 1.31 22.66
N GLN A 39 17.06 1.56 21.37
CA GLN A 39 15.73 1.40 20.79
C GLN A 39 15.30 -0.07 20.78
N ALA A 40 16.18 -0.99 20.37
CA ALA A 40 15.92 -2.43 20.42
C ALA A 40 15.56 -2.89 21.84
N GLN A 41 16.35 -2.48 22.85
CA GLN A 41 16.12 -2.85 24.25
C GLN A 41 14.80 -2.28 24.79
N ALA A 42 14.44 -1.05 24.46
CA ALA A 42 13.19 -0.43 24.87
C ALA A 42 11.97 -1.18 24.31
N VAL A 43 12.01 -1.54 23.03
CA VAL A 43 10.92 -2.29 22.36
C VAL A 43 10.85 -3.74 22.87
N ALA A 44 12.01 -4.39 23.04
CA ALA A 44 12.08 -5.75 23.59
C ALA A 44 11.50 -5.82 25.01
N SER A 45 11.87 -4.88 25.88
CA SER A 45 11.33 -4.80 27.25
C SER A 45 9.82 -4.55 27.26
N GLN A 46 9.31 -3.73 26.32
CA GLN A 46 7.88 -3.44 26.22
C GLN A 46 7.06 -4.68 25.84
N PHE A 47 7.58 -5.53 24.96
CA PHE A 47 6.84 -6.66 24.41
C PHE A 47 7.31 -8.03 24.96
N GLY A 48 8.30 -8.07 25.82
CA GLY A 48 8.77 -9.28 26.47
C GLY A 48 9.49 -10.25 25.55
N CYS A 49 10.34 -9.71 24.64
CA CYS A 49 11.14 -10.50 23.70
C CYS A 49 12.64 -10.17 23.82
N SER A 50 13.50 -10.81 23.03
CA SER A 50 14.93 -10.52 23.00
C SER A 50 15.23 -9.28 22.17
N ALA A 51 16.21 -8.45 22.63
CA ALA A 51 16.81 -7.40 21.81
C ALA A 51 18.10 -7.94 21.20
N LEU A 52 18.27 -7.80 19.89
CA LEU A 52 19.43 -8.25 19.13
C LEU A 52 19.99 -7.08 18.31
N ALA A 53 21.28 -7.15 18.00
CA ALA A 53 21.98 -6.09 17.27
C ALA A 53 22.04 -6.34 15.76
N THR A 54 22.11 -7.60 15.34
CA THR A 54 22.31 -8.00 13.95
C THR A 54 21.26 -8.99 13.46
N VAL A 55 21.09 -9.06 12.14
CA VAL A 55 20.15 -10.02 11.51
C VAL A 55 20.63 -11.46 11.71
N GLU A 56 21.95 -11.68 11.74
CA GLU A 56 22.59 -12.98 11.89
C GLU A 56 22.23 -13.64 13.24
N ASP A 57 21.99 -12.83 14.28
CA ASP A 57 21.57 -13.31 15.59
C ASP A 57 20.20 -14.00 15.58
N LEU A 58 19.44 -13.86 14.49
CA LEU A 58 18.14 -14.53 14.28
C LEU A 58 18.27 -15.95 13.69
N PHE A 59 19.41 -16.30 13.11
CA PHE A 59 19.58 -17.54 12.37
C PHE A 59 19.35 -18.78 13.29
N GLY A 60 18.50 -19.69 12.83
CA GLY A 60 18.10 -20.87 13.58
C GLY A 60 17.16 -20.59 14.76
N ARG A 61 16.74 -19.34 15.01
CA ARG A 61 15.88 -18.97 16.13
C ARG A 61 14.45 -18.64 15.74
N VAL A 62 14.24 -18.24 14.48
CA VAL A 62 12.92 -17.83 13.97
C VAL A 62 12.67 -18.43 12.60
N GLU A 63 11.41 -18.64 12.26
CA GLU A 63 10.96 -19.16 10.96
C GLU A 63 10.58 -18.05 9.99
N ALA A 64 10.22 -16.88 10.52
CA ALA A 64 9.81 -15.73 9.71
C ALA A 64 10.16 -14.41 10.39
N ALA A 65 10.37 -13.35 9.59
CA ALA A 65 10.68 -12.01 10.08
C ALA A 65 10.01 -10.91 9.25
N SER A 66 9.66 -9.79 9.90
CA SER A 66 9.32 -8.54 9.22
C SER A 66 10.55 -7.65 9.11
N VAL A 67 10.84 -7.15 7.92
CA VAL A 67 11.90 -6.18 7.63
C VAL A 67 11.27 -4.81 7.48
N ALA A 68 11.50 -3.93 8.46
CA ALA A 68 10.96 -2.57 8.56
C ALA A 68 12.08 -1.54 8.82
N VAL A 69 13.28 -1.81 8.29
CA VAL A 69 14.42 -0.90 8.25
C VAL A 69 14.22 0.18 7.18
N PRO A 70 15.07 1.21 7.07
CA PRO A 70 15.06 2.10 5.91
C PRO A 70 15.25 1.34 4.59
N THR A 71 14.58 1.79 3.52
CA THR A 71 14.50 1.10 2.23
C THR A 71 15.86 0.69 1.66
N ILE A 72 16.88 1.51 1.85
CA ILE A 72 18.25 1.24 1.39
C ILE A 72 18.87 -0.02 2.00
N HIS A 73 18.30 -0.53 3.10
CA HIS A 73 18.75 -1.74 3.80
C HIS A 73 17.81 -2.94 3.59
N HIS A 74 16.69 -2.76 2.87
CA HIS A 74 15.71 -3.85 2.65
C HIS A 74 16.35 -5.05 1.96
N ARG A 75 17.09 -4.80 0.87
CA ARG A 75 17.74 -5.85 0.08
C ARG A 75 18.73 -6.66 0.92
N GLU A 76 19.60 -6.00 1.66
CA GLU A 76 20.63 -6.67 2.47
C GLU A 76 20.01 -7.52 3.57
N ALA A 77 19.13 -6.95 4.38
CA ALA A 77 18.48 -7.65 5.48
C ALA A 77 17.62 -8.82 5.00
N ALA A 78 16.81 -8.64 3.95
CA ALA A 78 15.96 -9.69 3.42
C ALA A 78 16.77 -10.82 2.77
N ALA A 79 17.84 -10.51 2.05
CA ALA A 79 18.72 -11.50 1.43
C ALA A 79 19.40 -12.40 2.49
N ALA A 80 19.92 -11.81 3.58
CA ALA A 80 20.53 -12.56 4.68
C ALA A 80 19.51 -13.51 5.35
N LEU A 81 18.28 -13.02 5.63
CA LEU A 81 17.21 -13.83 6.21
C LEU A 81 16.80 -14.99 5.28
N MET A 82 16.59 -14.72 3.98
CA MET A 82 16.21 -15.75 3.02
C MET A 82 17.29 -16.83 2.86
N ALA A 83 18.57 -16.44 2.83
CA ALA A 83 19.69 -17.37 2.78
C ALA A 83 19.78 -18.26 4.02
N ALA A 84 19.38 -17.75 5.19
CA ALA A 84 19.29 -18.50 6.45
C ALA A 84 18.01 -19.34 6.58
N GLY A 85 17.16 -19.40 5.54
CA GLY A 85 15.94 -20.21 5.54
C GLY A 85 14.75 -19.55 6.22
N ILE A 86 14.77 -18.22 6.44
CA ILE A 86 13.72 -17.46 7.11
C ILE A 86 12.81 -16.83 6.06
N ASP A 87 11.49 -16.98 6.23
CA ASP A 87 10.48 -16.33 5.39
C ASP A 87 10.35 -14.86 5.79
N VAL A 88 10.03 -13.95 4.81
CA VAL A 88 10.19 -12.51 5.06
C VAL A 88 8.95 -11.72 4.64
N LEU A 89 8.54 -10.77 5.48
CA LEU A 89 7.71 -9.65 5.07
C LEU A 89 8.63 -8.44 4.93
N ILE A 90 8.65 -7.82 3.76
CA ILE A 90 9.47 -6.63 3.47
C ILE A 90 8.55 -5.42 3.34
N GLU A 91 8.82 -4.35 4.11
CA GLU A 91 8.06 -3.11 4.00
C GLU A 91 8.22 -2.43 2.64
N LYS A 92 7.22 -1.59 2.32
CA LYS A 92 7.24 -0.76 1.10
C LYS A 92 8.22 0.43 1.24
N PRO A 93 8.80 0.88 0.13
CA PRO A 93 8.91 0.20 -1.16
C PRO A 93 9.78 -1.04 -1.07
N LEU A 94 9.55 -2.03 -1.92
CA LEU A 94 10.26 -3.33 -1.89
C LEU A 94 11.78 -3.19 -1.81
N ALA A 95 12.34 -2.24 -2.59
CA ALA A 95 13.77 -1.97 -2.68
C ALA A 95 13.98 -0.53 -3.17
N SER A 96 15.22 -0.07 -3.24
CA SER A 96 15.58 1.24 -3.77
C SER A 96 15.61 1.27 -5.30
N THR A 97 15.91 0.13 -5.92
CA THR A 97 16.04 -0.01 -7.39
C THR A 97 15.33 -1.26 -7.90
N LEU A 98 15.04 -1.28 -9.20
CA LEU A 98 14.47 -2.49 -9.85
C LEU A 98 15.47 -3.64 -9.85
N ALA A 99 16.77 -3.37 -9.98
CA ALA A 99 17.81 -4.41 -9.93
C ALA A 99 17.82 -5.13 -8.58
N GLU A 100 17.72 -4.39 -7.47
CA GLU A 100 17.58 -4.97 -6.13
C GLU A 100 16.30 -5.77 -5.97
N ALA A 101 15.17 -5.29 -6.53
CA ALA A 101 13.90 -6.01 -6.51
C ALA A 101 13.99 -7.34 -7.30
N ASP A 102 14.63 -7.34 -8.47
CA ASP A 102 14.86 -8.53 -9.29
C ASP A 102 15.78 -9.54 -8.59
N GLU A 103 16.78 -9.06 -7.88
CA GLU A 103 17.66 -9.89 -7.04
C GLU A 103 16.87 -10.56 -5.90
N LEU A 104 16.02 -9.80 -5.18
CA LEU A 104 15.18 -10.35 -4.12
C LEU A 104 14.22 -11.44 -4.63
N ILE A 105 13.61 -11.24 -5.82
CA ILE A 105 12.79 -12.25 -6.49
C ILE A 105 13.61 -13.52 -6.77
N SER A 106 14.80 -13.35 -7.32
CA SER A 106 15.69 -14.47 -7.64
C SER A 106 16.11 -15.25 -6.39
N LEU A 107 16.48 -14.54 -5.32
CA LEU A 107 16.88 -15.13 -4.04
C LEU A 107 15.71 -15.86 -3.35
N ALA A 108 14.50 -15.29 -3.37
CA ALA A 108 13.31 -15.92 -2.81
C ALA A 108 13.01 -17.25 -3.52
N ASN A 109 13.08 -17.28 -4.85
CA ASN A 109 12.87 -18.47 -5.65
C ASN A 109 13.98 -19.53 -5.40
N ALA A 110 15.23 -19.14 -5.42
CA ALA A 110 16.37 -20.04 -5.20
C ALA A 110 16.34 -20.70 -3.82
N ASN A 111 15.94 -19.97 -2.79
CA ASN A 111 15.85 -20.46 -1.41
C ASN A 111 14.46 -21.00 -1.05
N GLN A 112 13.50 -20.99 -1.97
CA GLN A 112 12.10 -21.43 -1.75
C GLN A 112 11.45 -20.73 -0.54
N ARG A 113 11.66 -19.40 -0.44
CA ARG A 113 11.12 -18.60 0.68
C ARG A 113 9.80 -17.97 0.33
N ILE A 114 8.92 -17.87 1.33
CA ILE A 114 7.72 -17.06 1.26
C ILE A 114 8.13 -15.62 1.53
N VAL A 115 7.86 -14.74 0.58
CA VAL A 115 8.12 -13.30 0.75
C VAL A 115 6.86 -12.50 0.43
N GLN A 116 6.38 -11.72 1.40
CA GLN A 116 5.27 -10.78 1.24
C GLN A 116 5.79 -9.36 1.25
N VAL A 117 5.22 -8.49 0.42
CA VAL A 117 5.55 -7.05 0.43
C VAL A 117 4.52 -6.29 1.24
N GLY A 118 4.97 -5.33 2.06
CA GLY A 118 4.19 -4.55 3.01
C GLY A 118 3.33 -3.46 2.35
N HIS A 119 2.53 -3.79 1.35
CA HIS A 119 1.53 -2.88 0.80
C HIS A 119 0.24 -2.94 1.62
N LEU A 120 0.29 -2.27 2.76
CA LEU A 120 -0.71 -2.27 3.82
C LEU A 120 -2.15 -2.02 3.33
N GLU A 121 -2.34 -1.13 2.34
CA GLU A 121 -3.68 -0.78 1.85
C GLU A 121 -4.38 -1.93 1.11
N ARG A 122 -3.66 -2.95 0.63
CA ARG A 122 -4.24 -4.20 0.10
C ARG A 122 -5.02 -4.98 1.18
N PHE A 123 -4.70 -4.75 2.44
CA PHE A 123 -5.33 -5.36 3.61
C PHE A 123 -6.35 -4.45 4.28
N ASN A 124 -6.54 -3.24 3.76
CA ASN A 124 -7.59 -2.34 4.23
C ASN A 124 -8.97 -2.99 4.01
N PRO A 125 -9.81 -3.11 5.03
CA PRO A 125 -11.11 -3.75 4.92
C PRO A 125 -11.99 -3.19 3.80
N ALA A 126 -11.94 -1.88 3.54
CA ALA A 126 -12.69 -1.26 2.45
C ALA A 126 -12.17 -1.71 1.07
N VAL A 127 -10.84 -1.80 0.89
CA VAL A 127 -10.23 -2.33 -0.34
C VAL A 127 -10.64 -3.79 -0.55
N ARG A 128 -10.56 -4.62 0.48
CA ARG A 128 -10.94 -6.04 0.42
C ARG A 128 -12.43 -6.22 0.09
N ALA A 129 -13.31 -5.43 0.70
CA ALA A 129 -14.74 -5.45 0.41
C ALA A 129 -15.08 -5.00 -1.01
N THR A 130 -14.17 -4.26 -1.66
CA THR A 130 -14.33 -3.77 -3.03
C THR A 130 -13.93 -4.80 -4.09
N ILE A 131 -13.03 -5.76 -3.78
CA ILE A 131 -12.53 -6.74 -4.74
C ILE A 131 -13.66 -7.48 -5.50
N PRO A 132 -14.73 -7.96 -4.85
CA PRO A 132 -15.84 -8.64 -5.55
C PRO A 132 -16.67 -7.73 -6.46
N LEU A 133 -16.54 -6.42 -6.33
CA LEU A 133 -17.28 -5.43 -7.12
C LEU A 133 -16.57 -5.07 -8.42
N ILE A 134 -15.29 -5.45 -8.56
CA ILE A 134 -14.48 -5.10 -9.71
C ILE A 134 -14.87 -5.98 -10.89
N THR A 135 -15.29 -5.34 -11.98
CA THR A 135 -15.62 -6.01 -13.24
C THR A 135 -14.69 -5.53 -14.36
N GLN A 136 -14.89 -4.32 -14.83
CA GLN A 136 -14.08 -3.69 -15.89
C GLN A 136 -13.83 -2.22 -15.54
N PRO A 137 -12.90 -1.93 -14.63
CA PRO A 137 -12.62 -0.53 -14.26
C PRO A 137 -12.04 0.23 -15.44
N MET A 138 -12.61 1.42 -15.70
CA MET A 138 -12.26 2.27 -16.84
C MET A 138 -11.60 3.57 -16.41
N PHE A 139 -11.92 4.06 -15.21
CA PHE A 139 -11.39 5.32 -14.73
C PHE A 139 -11.26 5.32 -13.21
N PHE A 140 -10.11 5.78 -12.70
CA PHE A 140 -9.86 5.99 -11.27
C PHE A 140 -9.57 7.46 -10.98
N GLU A 141 -10.10 7.95 -9.86
CA GLU A 141 -9.70 9.18 -9.18
C GLU A 141 -9.21 8.85 -7.78
N VAL A 142 -7.99 9.22 -7.46
CA VAL A 142 -7.36 8.90 -6.18
C VAL A 142 -6.76 10.15 -5.54
N HIS A 143 -7.11 10.38 -4.27
CA HIS A 143 -6.58 11.48 -3.49
C HIS A 143 -5.99 10.95 -2.17
N ARG A 144 -4.69 11.17 -1.98
CA ARG A 144 -3.96 10.89 -0.74
C ARG A 144 -3.29 12.17 -0.24
N LEU A 145 -4.03 12.89 0.59
CA LEU A 145 -3.60 14.17 1.15
C LEU A 145 -3.29 14.00 2.63
N SER A 146 -2.16 14.53 3.06
CA SER A 146 -1.73 14.52 4.46
C SER A 146 -1.36 15.92 4.91
N VAL A 147 -1.64 16.22 6.19
CA VAL A 147 -1.10 17.40 6.84
C VAL A 147 0.41 17.22 7.00
N PHE A 148 1.17 18.30 6.85
CA PHE A 148 2.62 18.29 6.99
C PHE A 148 3.06 17.66 8.32
N SER A 149 4.05 16.80 8.24
CA SER A 149 4.68 16.16 9.40
C SER A 149 6.19 16.10 9.14
N PRO A 150 7.04 16.35 10.16
CA PRO A 150 8.49 16.31 10.03
C PRO A 150 9.06 14.87 9.87
N ARG A 151 8.26 13.95 9.36
CA ARG A 151 8.66 12.55 9.10
C ARG A 151 8.83 12.33 7.61
N SER A 152 9.79 11.46 7.24
CA SER A 152 10.02 11.04 5.85
C SER A 152 10.25 12.22 4.88
N LEU A 153 10.94 13.27 5.33
CA LEU A 153 11.24 14.45 4.52
C LEU A 153 12.35 14.20 3.48
N ASP A 154 13.06 13.11 3.64
CA ASP A 154 14.13 12.61 2.78
C ASP A 154 13.63 11.78 1.59
N VAL A 155 12.32 11.45 1.58
CA VAL A 155 11.68 10.61 0.55
C VAL A 155 10.62 11.40 -0.21
N ASP A 156 10.54 11.21 -1.53
CA ASP A 156 9.49 11.81 -2.36
C ASP A 156 8.09 11.30 -2.00
N VAL A 157 7.09 12.19 -2.10
CA VAL A 157 5.67 11.85 -1.82
C VAL A 157 5.15 10.67 -2.64
N VAL A 158 5.77 10.40 -3.80
CA VAL A 158 5.43 9.28 -4.67
C VAL A 158 5.77 7.94 -3.98
N LEU A 159 6.98 7.79 -3.46
CA LEU A 159 7.45 6.58 -2.77
C LEU A 159 6.92 6.48 -1.32
N ASP A 160 6.63 7.63 -0.68
CA ASP A 160 6.10 7.61 0.68
C ASP A 160 4.59 7.35 0.72
N LEU A 161 3.80 8.12 -0.04
CA LEU A 161 2.34 8.11 0.02
C LEU A 161 1.69 7.47 -1.21
N MET A 162 2.04 7.91 -2.43
CA MET A 162 1.31 7.52 -3.65
C MET A 162 1.47 6.03 -3.98
N ILE A 163 2.58 5.41 -3.63
CA ILE A 163 2.88 4.00 -3.92
C ILE A 163 1.82 3.04 -3.38
N HIS A 164 1.16 3.39 -2.28
CA HIS A 164 0.05 2.60 -1.74
C HIS A 164 -1.14 2.56 -2.69
N ASP A 165 -1.46 3.69 -3.31
CA ASP A 165 -2.57 3.79 -4.26
C ASP A 165 -2.20 3.22 -5.62
N ILE A 166 -0.93 3.38 -6.04
CA ILE A 166 -0.39 2.73 -7.24
C ILE A 166 -0.57 1.22 -7.14
N ASP A 167 -0.17 0.60 -6.04
CA ASP A 167 -0.32 -0.84 -5.82
C ASP A 167 -1.79 -1.29 -5.89
N VAL A 168 -2.70 -0.57 -5.23
CA VAL A 168 -4.13 -0.90 -5.27
C VAL A 168 -4.69 -0.79 -6.69
N VAL A 169 -4.38 0.29 -7.42
CA VAL A 169 -4.81 0.47 -8.82
C VAL A 169 -4.28 -0.66 -9.71
N LEU A 170 -2.99 -0.97 -9.63
CA LEU A 170 -2.38 -2.07 -10.41
C LEU A 170 -3.06 -3.40 -10.11
N SER A 171 -3.43 -3.66 -8.86
CA SER A 171 -4.13 -4.89 -8.46
C SER A 171 -5.54 -5.00 -9.03
N PHE A 172 -6.21 -3.87 -9.28
CA PHE A 172 -7.57 -3.80 -9.79
C PHE A 172 -7.61 -3.82 -11.32
N VAL A 173 -6.67 -3.15 -11.99
CA VAL A 173 -6.71 -2.97 -13.45
C VAL A 173 -6.28 -4.22 -14.22
N LYS A 174 -5.35 -5.02 -13.72
CA LYS A 174 -4.84 -6.26 -14.36
C LYS A 174 -4.47 -6.08 -15.84
N SER A 175 -3.87 -4.96 -16.19
CA SER A 175 -3.41 -4.62 -17.54
C SER A 175 -2.06 -3.92 -17.47
N GLN A 176 -1.27 -4.02 -18.54
CA GLN A 176 0.03 -3.37 -18.60
C GLN A 176 -0.13 -1.84 -18.64
N LEU A 177 0.78 -1.15 -17.97
CA LEU A 177 0.90 0.30 -18.01
C LEU A 177 1.44 0.72 -19.37
N LYS A 178 0.73 1.62 -20.06
CA LYS A 178 1.04 2.10 -21.40
C LYS A 178 1.76 3.44 -21.37
N GLU A 179 1.24 4.41 -20.60
CA GLU A 179 1.74 5.78 -20.55
C GLU A 179 1.60 6.35 -19.15
N ILE A 180 2.58 7.18 -18.76
CA ILE A 180 2.54 7.98 -17.54
C ILE A 180 2.76 9.44 -17.91
N ARG A 181 1.91 10.32 -17.39
CA ARG A 181 2.12 11.77 -17.36
C ARG A 181 2.08 12.24 -15.92
N ALA A 182 3.12 12.95 -15.49
CA ALA A 182 3.23 13.35 -14.11
C ALA A 182 3.76 14.78 -13.99
N VAL A 183 3.30 15.45 -12.96
CA VAL A 183 3.85 16.71 -12.45
C VAL A 183 4.04 16.59 -10.96
N GLY A 184 5.15 17.11 -10.44
CA GLY A 184 5.41 17.16 -9.02
C GLY A 184 6.27 18.37 -8.68
N LEU A 185 6.09 18.86 -7.46
CA LEU A 185 6.77 20.07 -7.00
C LEU A 185 7.31 19.87 -5.57
N PRO A 186 8.54 20.32 -5.32
CA PRO A 186 9.01 20.63 -3.98
C PRO A 186 8.37 21.93 -3.54
N VAL A 187 7.80 21.99 -2.35
CA VAL A 187 7.15 23.20 -1.81
C VAL A 187 7.71 23.59 -0.45
N VAL A 188 7.93 22.61 0.42
CA VAL A 188 8.43 22.78 1.79
C VAL A 188 9.76 22.07 1.98
N THR A 189 9.99 20.97 1.25
CA THR A 189 11.22 20.19 1.31
C THR A 189 11.96 20.26 -0.02
N GLU A 190 13.18 19.70 -0.08
CA GLU A 190 13.92 19.54 -1.33
C GLU A 190 13.40 18.37 -2.20
N LYS A 191 12.50 17.56 -1.65
CA LYS A 191 11.85 16.44 -2.34
C LYS A 191 10.49 16.83 -2.88
N VAL A 192 9.93 16.03 -3.75
CA VAL A 192 8.58 16.24 -4.26
C VAL A 192 7.56 16.12 -3.11
N ASP A 193 6.89 17.23 -2.75
CA ASP A 193 5.91 17.31 -1.67
C ASP A 193 4.47 17.11 -2.14
N ILE A 194 4.22 17.42 -3.42
CA ILE A 194 2.94 17.19 -4.10
C ILE A 194 3.20 16.62 -5.49
N ALA A 195 2.43 15.62 -5.87
CA ALA A 195 2.45 15.04 -7.21
C ALA A 195 1.02 14.81 -7.72
N ASN A 196 0.82 15.09 -9.00
CA ASN A 196 -0.37 14.71 -9.77
C ASN A 196 0.06 13.86 -10.95
N VAL A 197 -0.59 12.72 -11.11
CA VAL A 197 -0.19 11.66 -12.06
C VAL A 197 -1.39 11.16 -12.82
N ARG A 198 -1.23 10.98 -14.12
CA ARG A 198 -2.15 10.25 -14.99
C ARG A 198 -1.44 9.01 -15.50
N MET A 199 -2.00 7.85 -15.21
CA MET A 199 -1.57 6.54 -15.70
C MET A 199 -2.59 6.04 -16.72
N GLU A 200 -2.14 5.62 -17.90
CA GLU A 200 -2.98 4.98 -18.93
C GLU A 200 -2.54 3.53 -19.13
N PHE A 201 -3.49 2.62 -19.22
CA PHE A 201 -3.27 1.19 -19.37
C PHE A 201 -3.63 0.71 -20.78
N GLU A 202 -3.04 -0.40 -21.22
CA GLU A 202 -3.34 -1.01 -22.52
C GLU A 202 -4.82 -1.40 -22.66
N SER A 203 -5.51 -1.68 -21.57
CA SER A 203 -6.96 -1.91 -21.53
C SER A 203 -7.81 -0.67 -21.85
N GLY A 204 -7.18 0.51 -21.95
CA GLY A 204 -7.87 1.80 -22.05
C GLY A 204 -8.32 2.37 -20.69
N CYS A 205 -8.07 1.67 -19.59
CA CYS A 205 -8.31 2.21 -18.27
C CYS A 205 -7.35 3.37 -17.98
N VAL A 206 -7.82 4.37 -17.25
CA VAL A 206 -7.04 5.53 -16.83
C VAL A 206 -7.14 5.73 -15.33
N ALA A 207 -6.02 6.04 -14.67
CA ALA A 207 -6.01 6.43 -13.27
C ALA A 207 -5.36 7.80 -13.09
N ASN A 208 -6.08 8.72 -12.44
CA ASN A 208 -5.56 10.00 -11.98
C ASN A 208 -5.30 9.92 -10.47
N LEU A 209 -4.05 10.16 -10.07
CA LEU A 209 -3.63 10.10 -8.67
C LEU A 209 -3.07 11.45 -8.24
N THR A 210 -3.49 11.92 -7.08
CA THR A 210 -2.92 13.10 -6.42
C THR A 210 -2.45 12.72 -5.03
N ALA A 211 -1.17 12.92 -4.75
CA ALA A 211 -0.62 12.76 -3.41
C ALA A 211 0.04 14.06 -2.95
N SER A 212 -0.20 14.44 -1.70
CA SER A 212 0.39 15.63 -1.08
C SER A 212 0.65 15.38 0.40
N ARG A 213 1.83 15.84 0.88
CA ARG A 213 2.17 15.87 2.32
C ARG A 213 1.98 17.24 2.95
N ILE A 214 1.47 18.22 2.20
CA ILE A 214 1.37 19.63 2.59
C ILE A 214 -0.07 20.17 2.50
N SER A 215 -1.05 19.33 2.79
CA SER A 215 -2.47 19.70 2.74
C SER A 215 -2.96 20.18 4.11
N THR A 216 -4.07 20.92 4.10
CA THR A 216 -4.74 21.39 5.32
C THR A 216 -5.58 20.30 6.00
N GLU A 217 -5.93 19.27 5.26
CA GLU A 217 -6.73 18.13 5.73
C GLU A 217 -6.13 16.80 5.33
N ARG A 218 -6.57 15.74 6.02
CA ARG A 218 -6.20 14.37 5.68
C ARG A 218 -7.30 13.73 4.85
N VAL A 219 -6.98 13.39 3.58
CA VAL A 219 -7.87 12.69 2.66
C VAL A 219 -7.19 11.41 2.19
N ARG A 220 -7.90 10.29 2.23
CA ARG A 220 -7.46 9.00 1.69
C ARG A 220 -8.64 8.36 1.01
N LYS A 221 -8.86 8.70 -0.26
CA LYS A 221 -10.04 8.26 -1.02
C LYS A 221 -9.66 7.80 -2.41
N MET A 222 -10.33 6.76 -2.84
CA MET A 222 -10.31 6.25 -4.21
C MET A 222 -11.74 6.17 -4.73
N ARG A 223 -11.94 6.57 -5.97
CA ARG A 223 -13.19 6.36 -6.71
C ARG A 223 -12.84 5.69 -8.01
N PHE A 224 -13.66 4.76 -8.44
CA PHE A 224 -13.53 4.22 -9.78
C PHE A 224 -14.87 4.03 -10.45
N PHE A 225 -14.81 4.07 -11.77
CA PHE A 225 -15.94 3.98 -12.66
C PHE A 225 -15.75 2.79 -13.58
N GLN A 226 -16.79 2.01 -13.72
CA GLN A 226 -16.89 0.89 -14.66
C GLN A 226 -18.27 0.90 -15.31
N PRO A 227 -18.51 0.13 -16.40
CA PRO A 227 -19.79 0.21 -17.09
C PRO A 227 -20.98 0.07 -16.14
N LYS A 228 -21.85 1.09 -16.11
CA LYS A 228 -23.04 1.18 -15.25
C LYS A 228 -22.78 1.19 -13.73
N GLU A 229 -21.55 1.41 -13.30
CA GLU A 229 -21.21 1.42 -11.87
C GLU A 229 -20.20 2.52 -11.50
N TYR A 230 -20.42 3.06 -10.31
CA TYR A 230 -19.50 3.92 -9.59
C TYR A 230 -19.21 3.30 -8.22
N VAL A 231 -17.96 3.24 -7.83
CA VAL A 231 -17.54 2.77 -6.50
C VAL A 231 -16.63 3.82 -5.85
N SER A 232 -16.89 4.12 -4.59
CA SER A 232 -16.07 5.01 -3.78
C SER A 232 -15.57 4.27 -2.54
N ILE A 233 -14.28 4.40 -2.27
CA ILE A 233 -13.56 3.84 -1.12
C ILE A 233 -13.05 4.99 -0.27
N ASP A 234 -13.37 5.01 1.02
CA ASP A 234 -12.72 5.85 2.03
C ASP A 234 -11.83 4.95 2.90
N TYR A 235 -10.53 5.01 2.68
CA TYR A 235 -9.56 4.17 3.40
C TYR A 235 -9.52 4.47 4.91
N GLY A 236 -9.68 5.75 5.27
CA GLY A 236 -9.60 6.18 6.67
C GLY A 236 -10.83 5.78 7.49
N ARG A 237 -11.99 5.86 6.88
CA ARG A 237 -13.27 5.45 7.49
C ARG A 237 -13.55 3.96 7.31
N GLN A 238 -12.79 3.28 6.45
CA GLN A 238 -13.05 1.91 6.03
C GLN A 238 -14.48 1.75 5.50
N ASP A 239 -14.91 2.66 4.64
CA ASP A 239 -16.25 2.70 4.07
C ASP A 239 -16.21 2.52 2.55
N VAL A 240 -17.22 1.82 2.02
CA VAL A 240 -17.42 1.61 0.59
C VAL A 240 -18.82 2.02 0.22
N PHE A 241 -18.93 2.80 -0.84
CA PHE A 241 -20.21 3.21 -1.41
C PHE A 241 -20.25 2.84 -2.90
N GLN A 242 -21.34 2.21 -3.33
CA GLN A 242 -21.55 1.77 -4.70
C GLN A 242 -22.85 2.33 -5.25
N ILE A 243 -22.80 2.82 -6.48
CA ILE A 243 -23.96 3.15 -7.31
C ILE A 243 -23.95 2.19 -8.49
N ARG A 244 -25.04 1.50 -8.73
CA ARG A 244 -25.21 0.58 -9.88
C ARG A 244 -26.52 0.85 -10.61
N VAL A 245 -26.45 0.95 -11.94
CA VAL A 245 -27.63 1.01 -12.79
C VAL A 245 -28.11 -0.43 -13.05
N THR A 246 -29.33 -0.75 -12.58
CA THR A 246 -29.90 -2.10 -12.59
C THR A 246 -30.87 -2.37 -13.73
N GLN A 247 -31.44 -1.31 -14.32
CA GLN A 247 -32.40 -1.41 -15.44
C GLN A 247 -32.06 -0.39 -16.55
N GLU A 248 -32.37 -0.74 -17.79
CA GLU A 248 -32.25 0.14 -18.96
C GLU A 248 -33.50 1.01 -19.16
N GLU A 249 -34.20 1.37 -18.11
CA GLU A 249 -35.25 2.37 -18.26
C GLU A 249 -34.64 3.67 -18.75
N LYS A 250 -35.18 4.18 -19.87
CA LYS A 250 -34.72 5.44 -20.48
C LYS A 250 -34.76 6.52 -19.40
N PHE A 251 -33.62 7.04 -19.05
CA PHE A 251 -33.50 8.21 -18.19
C PHE A 251 -34.33 9.33 -18.84
N SER A 252 -35.52 9.59 -18.33
CA SER A 252 -36.30 10.72 -18.77
C SER A 252 -35.78 11.98 -18.12
N LEU A 253 -35.56 13.03 -18.92
CA LEU A 253 -35.22 14.38 -18.43
C LEU A 253 -36.23 14.86 -17.36
N HIS A 254 -37.46 14.37 -17.42
CA HIS A 254 -38.50 14.63 -16.43
C HIS A 254 -38.13 14.08 -15.03
N ASN A 255 -37.53 12.90 -14.95
CA ASN A 255 -37.07 12.31 -13.69
C ASN A 255 -35.88 13.08 -13.10
N LEU A 256 -35.04 13.69 -13.95
CA LEU A 256 -33.91 14.51 -13.52
C LEU A 256 -34.36 15.84 -12.92
N MET A 257 -35.41 16.46 -13.46
CA MET A 257 -35.96 17.72 -12.96
C MET A 257 -36.67 17.58 -11.61
N THR A 258 -37.37 16.47 -11.39
CA THR A 258 -38.00 16.14 -10.11
C THR A 258 -36.97 15.93 -8.98
N PHE A 259 -35.72 15.58 -9.34
CA PHE A 259 -34.59 15.41 -8.40
C PHE A 259 -34.04 16.70 -7.83
N ALA A 260 -34.10 17.80 -8.59
CA ALA A 260 -33.59 19.10 -8.17
C ALA A 260 -34.46 19.77 -7.09
N GLU A 261 -35.70 19.30 -6.93
CA GLU A 261 -36.68 19.93 -6.03
C GLU A 261 -36.93 19.17 -4.72
N THR A 262 -36.41 17.93 -4.56
CA THR A 262 -36.63 17.14 -3.33
C THR A 262 -35.33 16.65 -2.71
N PRO A 263 -35.10 16.86 -1.39
CA PRO A 263 -33.92 16.30 -0.72
C PRO A 263 -33.99 14.78 -0.72
N SER A 264 -33.15 14.19 -1.46
CA SER A 264 -32.53 12.86 -1.65
C SER A 264 -32.85 11.74 -0.64
N THR A 265 -34.08 11.30 -0.52
CA THR A 265 -34.41 10.05 0.17
C THR A 265 -35.24 9.08 -0.65
N LEU A 266 -35.59 9.41 -1.90
CA LEU A 266 -36.39 8.53 -2.75
C LEU A 266 -35.50 7.69 -3.66
N PRO A 267 -35.69 6.37 -3.78
CA PRO A 267 -34.91 5.53 -4.69
C PRO A 267 -35.17 5.96 -6.14
N ILE A 268 -34.09 6.20 -6.88
CA ILE A 268 -34.18 6.43 -8.33
C ILE A 268 -34.53 5.10 -8.97
N PRO A 269 -35.67 5.03 -9.76
CA PRO A 269 -35.96 3.80 -10.48
C PRO A 269 -34.80 3.35 -11.36
N GLY A 270 -34.43 2.07 -11.27
CA GLY A 270 -33.31 1.52 -12.03
C GLY A 270 -31.90 1.83 -11.50
N VAL A 271 -31.78 2.52 -10.34
CA VAL A 271 -30.48 2.78 -9.69
C VAL A 271 -30.46 2.17 -8.30
N SER A 272 -29.46 1.35 -8.04
CA SER A 272 -29.18 0.78 -6.72
C SER A 272 -28.05 1.56 -6.04
N LEU A 273 -28.30 1.99 -4.80
CA LEU A 273 -27.32 2.61 -3.90
C LEU A 273 -27.02 1.61 -2.78
N THR A 274 -25.79 1.13 -2.69
CA THR A 274 -25.42 0.14 -1.69
C THR A 274 -24.17 0.56 -0.91
N ARG A 275 -24.13 0.12 0.34
CA ARG A 275 -22.92 0.15 1.18
C ARG A 275 -22.56 -1.28 1.51
N PRO A 276 -21.61 -1.89 0.80
CA PRO A 276 -21.10 -3.22 1.13
C PRO A 276 -20.68 -3.27 2.60
N LYS A 277 -21.00 -4.39 3.26
CA LYS A 277 -20.58 -4.59 4.65
C LYS A 277 -19.05 -4.67 4.70
N VAL A 278 -18.44 -3.80 5.49
CA VAL A 278 -17.01 -3.79 5.77
C VAL A 278 -16.82 -4.22 7.22
N GLU A 279 -16.10 -5.31 7.44
CA GLU A 279 -15.73 -5.76 8.77
C GLU A 279 -14.47 -5.02 9.19
N ALA A 280 -14.62 -4.07 10.12
CA ALA A 280 -13.52 -3.24 10.59
C ALA A 280 -12.40 -4.12 11.19
N GLU A 281 -11.20 -3.97 10.65
CA GLU A 281 -9.98 -4.60 11.16
C GLU A 281 -8.81 -3.62 10.98
N GLU A 282 -7.84 -3.66 11.87
CA GLU A 282 -6.59 -2.92 11.67
C GLU A 282 -5.84 -3.51 10.45
N PRO A 283 -5.55 -2.70 9.39
CA PRO A 283 -4.90 -3.21 8.18
C PRO A 283 -3.58 -3.94 8.46
N LEU A 284 -2.73 -3.42 9.36
CA LEU A 284 -1.47 -4.07 9.72
C LEU A 284 -1.70 -5.45 10.36
N ARG A 285 -2.74 -5.58 11.16
CA ARG A 285 -3.09 -6.87 11.75
C ARG A 285 -3.53 -7.88 10.68
N ALA A 286 -4.35 -7.45 9.73
CA ALA A 286 -4.78 -8.27 8.61
C ALA A 286 -3.60 -8.69 7.72
N GLU A 287 -2.67 -7.78 7.48
CA GLU A 287 -1.43 -8.03 6.72
C GLU A 287 -0.54 -9.08 7.39
N LEU A 288 -0.24 -8.91 8.69
CA LEU A 288 0.61 -9.84 9.42
C LEU A 288 -0.04 -11.22 9.57
N LYS A 289 -1.36 -11.30 9.79
CA LYS A 289 -2.10 -12.57 9.73
C LYS A 289 -1.99 -13.24 8.36
N SER A 290 -2.11 -12.47 7.26
CA SER A 290 -1.96 -12.97 5.90
C SER A 290 -0.55 -13.53 5.66
N PHE A 291 0.48 -12.82 6.09
CA PHE A 291 1.85 -13.28 6.00
C PHE A 291 2.05 -14.59 6.78
N LEU A 292 1.64 -14.64 8.04
CA LEU A 292 1.73 -15.86 8.86
C LEU A 292 0.96 -17.03 8.27
N HIS A 293 -0.20 -16.77 7.64
CA HIS A 293 -0.96 -17.80 6.94
C HIS A 293 -0.17 -18.34 5.74
N ALA A 294 0.41 -17.46 4.91
CA ALA A 294 1.22 -17.86 3.77
C ALA A 294 2.44 -18.69 4.18
N VAL A 295 3.14 -18.29 5.25
CA VAL A 295 4.27 -19.04 5.82
C VAL A 295 3.86 -20.45 6.26
N ARG A 296 2.81 -20.58 7.07
CA ARG A 296 2.34 -21.85 7.62
C ARG A 296 1.86 -22.84 6.55
N HIS A 297 1.16 -22.34 5.54
CA HIS A 297 0.58 -23.18 4.50
C HIS A 297 1.43 -23.27 3.24
N ARG A 298 2.62 -22.62 3.23
CA ARG A 298 3.50 -22.52 2.06
C ARG A 298 2.74 -22.03 0.81
N SER A 299 1.79 -21.13 1.01
CA SER A 299 0.94 -20.59 -0.05
C SER A 299 1.45 -19.26 -0.58
N LYS A 300 1.01 -18.89 -1.79
CA LYS A 300 1.37 -17.60 -2.39
C LYS A 300 0.86 -16.45 -1.50
N PRO A 301 1.71 -15.47 -1.15
CA PRO A 301 1.29 -14.27 -0.43
C PRO A 301 0.25 -13.45 -1.19
N VAL A 302 -0.60 -12.72 -0.47
CA VAL A 302 -1.59 -11.80 -1.08
C VAL A 302 -0.92 -10.68 -1.84
N VAL A 303 0.21 -10.19 -1.33
CA VAL A 303 1.06 -9.21 -2.04
C VAL A 303 2.41 -9.86 -2.28
N SER A 304 2.65 -10.27 -3.51
CA SER A 304 3.88 -10.95 -3.93
C SER A 304 5.03 -9.98 -4.17
N LEU A 305 6.25 -10.51 -4.33
CA LEU A 305 7.40 -9.74 -4.80
C LEU A 305 7.16 -9.09 -6.17
N ASP A 306 6.46 -9.80 -7.08
CA ASP A 306 6.11 -9.25 -8.39
C ASP A 306 5.17 -8.04 -8.26
N ASP A 307 4.18 -8.08 -7.36
CA ASP A 307 3.30 -6.94 -7.08
C ASP A 307 4.12 -5.75 -6.57
N GLY A 308 5.01 -5.97 -5.59
CA GLY A 308 5.90 -4.94 -5.05
C GLY A 308 6.85 -4.36 -6.11
N ARG A 309 7.40 -5.21 -6.98
CA ARG A 309 8.23 -4.80 -8.11
C ARG A 309 7.45 -3.94 -9.12
N HIS A 310 6.22 -4.32 -9.47
CA HIS A 310 5.37 -3.54 -10.37
C HIS A 310 5.03 -2.16 -9.78
N ALA A 311 4.67 -2.11 -8.50
CA ALA A 311 4.40 -0.85 -7.81
C ALA A 311 5.65 0.05 -7.76
N LEU A 312 6.83 -0.52 -7.47
CA LEU A 312 8.11 0.19 -7.51
C LEU A 312 8.43 0.70 -8.91
N ALA A 313 8.27 -0.13 -9.96
CA ALA A 313 8.52 0.27 -11.34
C ALA A 313 7.65 1.45 -11.77
N ALA A 314 6.36 1.41 -11.46
CA ALA A 314 5.44 2.51 -11.73
C ALA A 314 5.85 3.78 -10.97
N ALA A 315 6.19 3.67 -9.69
CA ALA A 315 6.62 4.81 -8.87
C ALA A 315 7.91 5.46 -9.40
N LEU A 316 8.91 4.66 -9.78
CA LEU A 316 10.17 5.17 -10.36
C LEU A 316 9.92 5.82 -11.74
N SER A 317 9.06 5.25 -12.57
CA SER A 317 8.66 5.86 -13.85
C SER A 317 7.93 7.20 -13.66
N ILE A 318 7.10 7.32 -12.62
CA ILE A 318 6.46 8.59 -12.23
C ILE A 318 7.50 9.62 -11.84
N LEU A 319 8.50 9.26 -11.03
CA LEU A 319 9.57 10.18 -10.63
C LEU A 319 10.38 10.65 -11.85
N SER A 320 10.70 9.75 -12.78
CA SER A 320 11.35 10.11 -14.05
C SER A 320 10.51 11.10 -14.87
N ALA A 321 9.19 10.85 -14.99
CA ALA A 321 8.29 11.76 -15.70
C ALA A 321 8.18 13.15 -15.03
N ILE A 322 8.22 13.20 -13.69
CA ILE A 322 8.26 14.46 -12.93
C ILE A 322 9.56 15.21 -13.22
N GLU A 323 10.70 14.51 -13.21
CA GLU A 323 12.01 15.12 -13.50
C GLU A 323 12.04 15.70 -14.93
N GLU A 324 11.56 14.95 -15.92
CA GLU A 324 11.45 15.45 -17.31
C GLU A 324 10.53 16.68 -17.42
N HIS A 325 9.40 16.67 -16.70
CA HIS A 325 8.50 17.83 -16.63
C HIS A 325 9.20 19.04 -16.01
N THR A 326 9.91 18.86 -14.89
CA THR A 326 10.65 19.91 -14.19
C THR A 326 11.71 20.54 -15.09
N LYS A 327 12.48 19.73 -15.84
CA LYS A 327 13.45 20.20 -16.82
C LYS A 327 12.80 21.03 -17.92
N ARG A 328 11.69 20.55 -18.50
CA ARG A 328 10.94 21.23 -19.57
C ARG A 328 10.30 22.54 -19.10
N ALA A 329 9.83 22.58 -17.87
CA ALA A 329 9.19 23.76 -17.29
C ALA A 329 10.19 24.79 -16.72
N HIS A 330 11.51 24.54 -16.84
CA HIS A 330 12.58 25.41 -16.32
C HIS A 330 12.47 25.71 -14.83
N LEU A 331 11.99 24.75 -14.04
CA LEU A 331 11.79 24.89 -12.59
C LEU A 331 13.08 24.66 -11.76
N HIS A 332 14.25 24.57 -12.40
CA HIS A 332 15.54 24.34 -11.73
C HIS A 332 16.09 25.52 -10.91
N SER A 333 15.37 26.64 -10.88
CA SER A 333 15.81 27.89 -10.24
C SER A 333 14.87 28.40 -9.12
N LEU A 334 14.06 27.54 -8.57
CA LEU A 334 13.21 27.87 -7.42
C LEU A 334 13.78 27.33 -6.12
#